data_1be3444e93c59f028bc6b1a0471f26a9
#
_entry.id   1be3444e93c59f028bc6b1a0471f26a9
#
_cell.length_a   1.000
_cell.length_b   1.000
_cell.length_c   1.000
_cell.angle_alpha   90.00
_cell.angle_beta   90.00
_cell.angle_gamma   90.00
#
_symmetry.space_group_name_H-M   'P 1'
#
loop_
_entity.id
_entity.type
_entity.pdbx_description
1 polymer ?
#
loop_
_entity_poly.entity_id
_entity_poly.type
_entity_poly.pdbx_seq_one_letter_code
_entity_poly.pdbx_strand_id
1 'polypeptide(L)'
;MKNPNRKADVRRAADGIANRADTLVVVASHGGSAIQYAKWISDILETDMVPANRKYLGYTSLYKNIIYVGCVKEGRIDTLGLLQQNYANFNLDGKHIITVAVGLGDPTDAYLSKLMEYNALTSFGESFYFLPGRSSVEKRKAGEMVKLDRCMKDLPKLYGKEDAEVIGLRLAKGYDGVDREKIQPIIDEIQAVRSNRYQPEISESEGSASDGSDDL
;
A
#
# COMPACT_ATOMS: atom_id res chain seq x y z
N MET A 1 -13.85 13.24 -28.64
CA MET A 1 -12.44 13.12 -29.05
C MET A 1 -11.81 11.94 -28.32
N LYS A 2 -11.37 10.90 -29.00
CA LYS A 2 -10.68 9.73 -28.43
C LYS A 2 -9.23 10.13 -28.15
N ASN A 3 -8.79 10.03 -26.91
CA ASN A 3 -7.40 10.35 -26.51
C ASN A 3 -6.43 9.36 -27.19
N PRO A 4 -5.57 9.81 -28.12
CA PRO A 4 -4.64 8.94 -28.85
C PRO A 4 -3.58 8.28 -27.97
N ASN A 5 -3.32 8.84 -26.78
CA ASN A 5 -2.32 8.33 -25.84
C ASN A 5 -2.77 7.07 -25.10
N ARG A 6 -4.07 6.72 -25.10
CA ARG A 6 -4.58 5.57 -24.37
C ARG A 6 -3.99 4.21 -24.79
N LYS A 7 -3.70 4.05 -26.10
CA LYS A 7 -3.05 2.83 -26.62
C LYS A 7 -1.54 2.82 -26.36
N ALA A 8 -0.91 4.00 -26.36
CA ALA A 8 0.51 4.14 -26.05
C ALA A 8 0.79 3.86 -24.57
N ASP A 9 -0.09 4.34 -23.66
CA ASP A 9 0.04 4.10 -22.21
C ASP A 9 -0.16 2.61 -21.87
N VAL A 10 -1.12 1.94 -22.51
CA VAL A 10 -1.35 0.49 -22.33
C VAL A 10 -0.19 -0.33 -22.92
N ARG A 11 0.39 0.07 -24.05
CA ARG A 11 1.57 -0.59 -24.62
C ARG A 11 2.81 -0.36 -23.77
N ARG A 12 3.07 0.87 -23.31
CA ARG A 12 4.17 1.16 -22.40
C ARG A 12 4.04 0.40 -21.09
N ALA A 13 2.83 0.25 -20.54
CA ALA A 13 2.59 -0.60 -19.39
C ALA A 13 2.88 -2.08 -19.72
N ALA A 14 2.43 -2.58 -20.87
CA ALA A 14 2.66 -3.96 -21.29
C ALA A 14 4.14 -4.25 -21.61
N ASP A 15 4.83 -3.34 -22.31
CA ASP A 15 6.25 -3.47 -22.67
C ASP A 15 7.14 -3.23 -21.44
N GLY A 16 6.71 -2.38 -20.49
CA GLY A 16 7.37 -2.18 -19.20
C GLY A 16 7.23 -3.38 -18.25
N ILE A 17 6.12 -4.10 -18.31
CA ILE A 17 5.86 -5.31 -17.51
C ILE A 17 6.77 -6.48 -17.92
N ALA A 18 7.14 -6.59 -19.19
CA ALA A 18 8.06 -7.63 -19.66
C ALA A 18 9.51 -7.45 -19.18
N ASN A 19 9.90 -6.23 -18.76
CA ASN A 19 11.28 -5.89 -18.39
C ASN A 19 11.45 -5.13 -17.07
N ARG A 20 10.37 -4.73 -16.36
CA ARG A 20 10.42 -3.94 -15.13
C ARG A 20 9.36 -4.40 -14.14
N ALA A 21 9.75 -4.32 -12.89
CA ALA A 21 8.92 -4.27 -11.69
C ALA A 21 7.61 -5.09 -11.74
N ASP A 22 7.66 -6.23 -11.13
CA ASP A 22 6.49 -7.04 -10.77
C ASP A 22 5.63 -6.39 -9.66
N THR A 23 5.88 -5.13 -9.33
CA THR A 23 5.27 -4.38 -8.23
C THR A 23 4.53 -3.14 -8.74
N LEU A 24 3.34 -2.88 -8.19
CA LEU A 24 2.55 -1.67 -8.44
C LEU A 24 2.28 -0.95 -7.13
N VAL A 25 2.51 0.35 -7.09
CA VAL A 25 2.07 1.22 -6.00
C VAL A 25 0.70 1.81 -6.34
N VAL A 26 -0.28 1.56 -5.49
CA VAL A 26 -1.64 2.14 -5.59
C VAL A 26 -1.81 3.17 -4.48
N VAL A 27 -2.20 4.40 -4.83
CA VAL A 27 -2.29 5.47 -3.84
C VAL A 27 -3.68 6.08 -3.74
N ALA A 28 -4.20 6.18 -2.51
CA ALA A 28 -5.40 6.92 -2.15
C ALA A 28 -5.04 8.04 -1.17
N SER A 29 -5.21 9.30 -1.58
CA SER A 29 -4.83 10.43 -0.75
C SER A 29 -5.68 11.65 -0.99
N HIS A 30 -6.00 12.36 0.11
CA HIS A 30 -6.63 13.67 0.09
C HIS A 30 -5.70 14.77 0.62
N GLY A 31 -4.74 14.44 1.47
CA GLY A 31 -3.90 15.40 2.19
C GLY A 31 -2.45 15.50 1.70
N GLY A 32 -2.05 14.72 0.72
CA GLY A 32 -0.71 14.78 0.11
C GLY A 32 0.36 13.89 0.76
N SER A 33 0.30 13.56 2.05
CA SER A 33 1.33 12.71 2.70
C SER A 33 1.36 11.29 2.16
N ALA A 34 0.21 10.66 1.91
CA ALA A 34 0.17 9.34 1.29
C ALA A 34 0.76 9.37 -0.14
N ILE A 35 0.49 10.42 -0.93
CA ILE A 35 1.13 10.60 -2.24
C ILE A 35 2.64 10.73 -2.11
N GLN A 36 3.12 11.46 -1.11
CA GLN A 36 4.55 11.65 -0.89
C GLN A 36 5.26 10.33 -0.56
N TYR A 37 4.69 9.52 0.35
CA TYR A 37 5.21 8.19 0.65
C TYR A 37 5.16 7.26 -0.56
N ALA A 38 4.00 7.20 -1.25
CA ALA A 38 3.85 6.38 -2.45
C ALA A 38 4.87 6.72 -3.52
N LYS A 39 5.17 8.02 -3.69
CA LYS A 39 6.17 8.50 -4.63
C LYS A 39 7.58 8.04 -4.23
N TRP A 40 7.96 8.19 -2.96
CA TRP A 40 9.26 7.72 -2.50
C TRP A 40 9.44 6.21 -2.65
N ILE A 41 8.40 5.43 -2.32
CA ILE A 41 8.40 3.98 -2.51
C ILE A 41 8.54 3.63 -4.00
N SER A 42 7.75 4.27 -4.86
CA SER A 42 7.80 4.06 -6.31
C SER A 42 9.15 4.41 -6.91
N ASP A 43 9.74 5.55 -6.50
CA ASP A 43 11.04 6.01 -6.98
C ASP A 43 12.18 5.05 -6.57
N ILE A 44 12.17 4.56 -5.30
CA ILE A 44 13.21 3.64 -4.80
C ILE A 44 13.09 2.24 -5.43
N LEU A 45 11.87 1.74 -5.57
CA LEU A 45 11.62 0.42 -6.14
C LEU A 45 11.61 0.43 -7.68
N GLU A 46 11.74 1.58 -8.31
CA GLU A 46 11.65 1.80 -9.76
C GLU A 46 10.38 1.17 -10.34
N THR A 47 9.22 1.44 -9.72
CA THR A 47 7.95 0.82 -10.07
C THR A 47 6.87 1.83 -10.44
N ASP A 48 5.81 1.35 -11.09
CA ASP A 48 4.68 2.18 -11.47
C ASP A 48 3.84 2.59 -10.26
N MET A 49 3.24 3.79 -10.34
CA MET A 49 2.31 4.30 -9.36
C MET A 49 1.00 4.73 -10.02
N VAL A 50 -0.13 4.30 -9.46
CA VAL A 50 -1.47 4.65 -9.96
C VAL A 50 -2.38 5.14 -8.84
N PRO A 51 -3.34 6.03 -9.13
CA PRO A 51 -4.34 6.43 -8.14
C PRO A 51 -5.37 5.31 -7.89
N ALA A 52 -5.83 5.20 -6.63
CA ALA A 52 -6.82 4.24 -6.19
C ALA A 52 -8.24 4.65 -6.64
N ASN A 53 -8.56 4.42 -7.90
CA ASN A 53 -9.91 4.61 -8.43
C ASN A 53 -10.26 3.49 -9.43
N ARG A 54 -11.55 3.30 -9.71
CA ARG A 54 -12.04 2.22 -10.56
C ARG A 54 -11.33 2.11 -11.91
N LYS A 55 -10.88 3.23 -12.48
CA LYS A 55 -10.23 3.26 -13.78
C LYS A 55 -8.85 2.59 -13.76
N TYR A 56 -8.11 2.74 -12.65
CA TYR A 56 -6.72 2.30 -12.54
C TYR A 56 -6.54 1.05 -11.67
N LEU A 57 -7.46 0.74 -10.77
CA LEU A 57 -7.36 -0.45 -9.92
C LEU A 57 -7.30 -1.75 -10.74
N GLY A 58 -7.90 -1.80 -11.93
CA GLY A 58 -7.79 -2.95 -12.82
C GLY A 58 -6.35 -3.30 -13.22
N TYR A 59 -5.41 -2.34 -13.17
CA TYR A 59 -3.99 -2.62 -13.45
C TYR A 59 -3.36 -3.54 -12.39
N THR A 60 -3.92 -3.62 -11.19
CA THR A 60 -3.42 -4.55 -10.17
C THR A 60 -3.39 -6.00 -10.65
N SER A 61 -4.27 -6.37 -11.60
CA SER A 61 -4.29 -7.71 -12.19
C SER A 61 -2.99 -8.07 -12.92
N LEU A 62 -2.22 -7.10 -13.38
CA LEU A 62 -1.01 -7.27 -14.19
C LEU A 62 0.28 -7.43 -13.35
N TYR A 63 0.22 -7.15 -12.05
CA TYR A 63 1.39 -7.14 -11.17
C TYR A 63 1.31 -8.27 -10.14
N LYS A 64 2.46 -8.74 -9.67
CA LYS A 64 2.56 -9.79 -8.64
C LYS A 64 2.51 -9.22 -7.23
N ASN A 65 3.07 -8.03 -7.04
CA ASN A 65 3.11 -7.34 -5.76
C ASN A 65 2.32 -6.03 -5.84
N ILE A 66 1.52 -5.77 -4.83
CA ILE A 66 0.70 -4.55 -4.74
C ILE A 66 1.03 -3.85 -3.44
N ILE A 67 1.48 -2.61 -3.50
CA ILE A 67 1.65 -1.75 -2.34
C ILE A 67 0.51 -0.73 -2.34
N TYR A 68 -0.47 -0.93 -1.48
CA TYR A 68 -1.60 -0.01 -1.33
C TYR A 68 -1.27 1.03 -0.27
N VAL A 69 -1.16 2.30 -0.65
CA VAL A 69 -0.87 3.43 0.25
C VAL A 69 -2.12 4.30 0.38
N GLY A 70 -2.79 4.26 1.52
CA GLY A 70 -4.03 4.99 1.75
C GLY A 70 -3.99 5.90 2.98
N CYS A 71 -4.58 7.11 2.88
CA CYS A 71 -4.76 7.95 4.05
C CYS A 71 -5.89 7.40 4.94
N VAL A 72 -5.69 7.49 6.26
CA VAL A 72 -6.71 7.13 7.25
C VAL A 72 -7.67 8.31 7.44
N LYS A 73 -8.95 8.05 7.21
CA LYS A 73 -10.02 8.99 7.43
C LYS A 73 -11.16 8.30 8.17
N GLU A 74 -11.55 8.84 9.31
CA GLU A 74 -12.64 8.30 10.14
C GLU A 74 -12.48 6.78 10.40
N GLY A 75 -11.25 6.33 10.72
CA GLY A 75 -10.94 4.92 10.98
C GLY A 75 -10.77 4.05 9.74
N ARG A 76 -11.09 4.55 8.56
CA ARG A 76 -10.97 3.80 7.31
C ARG A 76 -9.75 4.23 6.51
N ILE A 77 -9.11 3.26 5.90
CA ILE A 77 -8.09 3.50 4.88
C ILE A 77 -8.82 3.83 3.58
N ASP A 78 -8.58 5.03 3.07
CA ASP A 78 -9.33 5.58 1.95
C ASP A 78 -9.30 4.63 0.74
N THR A 79 -10.47 4.40 0.17
CA THR A 79 -10.71 3.60 -1.04
C THR A 79 -10.27 2.12 -0.96
N LEU A 80 -9.66 1.66 0.13
CA LEU A 80 -9.22 0.27 0.29
C LEU A 80 -10.37 -0.73 0.08
N GLY A 81 -11.56 -0.41 0.60
CA GLY A 81 -12.75 -1.24 0.43
C GLY A 81 -13.12 -1.51 -1.03
N LEU A 82 -12.77 -0.59 -1.95
CA LEU A 82 -12.99 -0.84 -3.38
C LEU A 82 -12.07 -1.94 -3.93
N LEU A 83 -10.82 -2.00 -3.45
CA LEU A 83 -9.90 -3.08 -3.82
C LEU A 83 -10.36 -4.42 -3.22
N GLN A 84 -10.73 -4.43 -1.94
CA GLN A 84 -11.21 -5.63 -1.22
C GLN A 84 -12.48 -6.22 -1.85
N GLN A 85 -13.49 -5.38 -2.14
CA GLN A 85 -14.75 -5.81 -2.74
C GLN A 85 -14.60 -6.37 -4.17
N ASN A 86 -13.54 -6.03 -4.84
CA ASN A 86 -13.25 -6.48 -6.21
C ASN A 86 -12.07 -7.46 -6.27
N TYR A 87 -11.80 -8.17 -5.18
CA TYR A 87 -10.66 -9.09 -5.04
C TYR A 87 -10.53 -10.05 -6.23
N ALA A 88 -11.60 -10.79 -6.54
CA ALA A 88 -11.63 -11.73 -7.66
C ALA A 88 -11.56 -11.01 -9.02
N ASN A 89 -12.28 -9.87 -9.18
CA ASN A 89 -12.30 -9.11 -10.44
C ASN A 89 -10.93 -8.53 -10.81
N PHE A 90 -10.12 -8.23 -9.81
CA PHE A 90 -8.75 -7.70 -10.00
C PHE A 90 -7.69 -8.81 -9.94
N ASN A 91 -8.12 -10.08 -9.85
CA ASN A 91 -7.24 -11.23 -9.82
C ASN A 91 -6.14 -11.08 -8.75
N LEU A 92 -6.54 -10.78 -7.51
CA LEU A 92 -5.63 -10.50 -6.41
C LEU A 92 -5.14 -11.77 -5.69
N ASP A 93 -5.74 -12.92 -6.00
CA ASP A 93 -5.36 -14.20 -5.42
C ASP A 93 -3.90 -14.56 -5.72
N GLY A 94 -3.18 -15.03 -4.70
CA GLY A 94 -1.77 -15.36 -4.80
C GLY A 94 -0.81 -14.18 -5.03
N LYS A 95 -1.31 -12.93 -4.93
CA LYS A 95 -0.45 -11.74 -5.00
C LYS A 95 0.04 -11.34 -3.63
N HIS A 96 1.26 -10.84 -3.56
CA HIS A 96 1.79 -10.22 -2.35
C HIS A 96 1.23 -8.80 -2.21
N ILE A 97 0.40 -8.59 -1.19
CA ILE A 97 -0.30 -7.31 -0.97
C ILE A 97 0.15 -6.70 0.34
N ILE A 98 0.79 -5.54 0.27
CA ILE A 98 1.16 -4.72 1.40
C ILE A 98 0.17 -3.57 1.53
N THR A 99 -0.46 -3.42 2.68
CA THR A 99 -1.31 -2.27 2.98
C THR A 99 -0.56 -1.27 3.85
N VAL A 100 -0.46 -0.03 3.40
CA VAL A 100 0.19 1.08 4.10
C VAL A 100 -0.87 2.12 4.47
N ALA A 101 -1.15 2.26 5.75
CA ALA A 101 -2.04 3.29 6.28
C ALA A 101 -1.24 4.54 6.64
N VAL A 102 -1.66 5.70 6.16
CA VAL A 102 -1.04 6.99 6.49
C VAL A 102 -2.01 7.82 7.33
N GLY A 103 -1.66 8.07 8.58
CA GLY A 103 -2.61 8.65 9.55
C GLY A 103 -1.99 9.59 10.57
N LEU A 104 -2.84 10.08 11.47
CA LEU A 104 -2.47 11.04 12.52
C LEU A 104 -2.43 10.40 13.93
N GLY A 105 -2.73 9.12 14.08
CA GLY A 105 -2.62 8.40 15.35
C GLY A 105 -1.16 8.10 15.73
N ASP A 106 -0.96 7.67 16.95
CA ASP A 106 0.29 7.05 17.35
C ASP A 106 0.22 5.54 17.07
N PRO A 107 1.29 4.92 16.58
CA PRO A 107 1.29 3.51 16.20
C PRO A 107 1.41 2.58 17.42
N THR A 108 0.51 2.74 18.41
CA THR A 108 0.38 1.82 19.53
C THR A 108 -0.28 0.52 19.06
N ASP A 109 0.02 -0.61 19.71
CA ASP A 109 -0.58 -1.90 19.37
C ASP A 109 -2.11 -1.84 19.43
N ALA A 110 -2.67 -1.13 20.41
CA ALA A 110 -4.11 -0.96 20.54
C ALA A 110 -4.72 -0.19 19.38
N TYR A 111 -4.08 0.91 18.96
CA TYR A 111 -4.53 1.69 17.81
C TYR A 111 -4.43 0.92 16.51
N LEU A 112 -3.29 0.26 16.27
CA LEU A 112 -3.06 -0.53 15.06
C LEU A 112 -4.03 -1.72 14.97
N SER A 113 -4.28 -2.43 16.08
CA SER A 113 -5.25 -3.52 16.12
C SER A 113 -6.66 -3.07 15.74
N LYS A 114 -7.12 -1.94 16.30
CA LYS A 114 -8.42 -1.34 15.92
C LYS A 114 -8.48 -0.95 14.45
N LEU A 115 -7.38 -0.36 13.94
CA LEU A 115 -7.31 0.05 12.55
C LEU A 115 -7.35 -1.16 11.60
N MET A 116 -6.66 -2.23 11.95
CA MET A 116 -6.67 -3.49 11.19
C MET A 116 -8.06 -4.14 11.20
N GLU A 117 -8.68 -4.25 12.36
CA GLU A 117 -10.04 -4.81 12.52
C GLU A 117 -11.06 -4.02 11.70
N TYR A 118 -11.05 -2.68 11.86
CA TYR A 118 -12.02 -1.80 11.20
C TYR A 118 -11.89 -1.79 9.67
N ASN A 119 -10.73 -2.14 9.14
CA ASN A 119 -10.45 -2.23 7.71
C ASN A 119 -10.37 -3.69 7.20
N ALA A 120 -10.75 -4.68 8.01
CA ALA A 120 -10.71 -6.10 7.66
C ALA A 120 -9.36 -6.56 7.11
N LEU A 121 -8.25 -6.08 7.71
CA LEU A 121 -6.90 -6.38 7.22
C LEU A 121 -6.39 -7.75 7.65
N THR A 122 -6.97 -8.37 8.69
CA THR A 122 -6.59 -9.71 9.15
C THR A 122 -6.80 -10.81 8.11
N SER A 123 -7.65 -10.55 7.13
CA SER A 123 -7.96 -11.45 6.01
C SER A 123 -7.64 -10.85 4.64
N PHE A 124 -6.87 -9.76 4.62
CA PHE A 124 -6.55 -9.06 3.38
C PHE A 124 -5.09 -8.61 3.32
N GLY A 125 -4.33 -9.21 2.43
CA GLY A 125 -2.91 -8.92 2.21
C GLY A 125 -1.97 -9.66 3.16
N GLU A 126 -0.68 -9.52 2.89
CA GLU A 126 0.39 -10.20 3.63
C GLU A 126 0.90 -9.35 4.80
N SER A 127 0.99 -8.03 4.59
CA SER A 127 1.61 -7.12 5.54
C SER A 127 0.85 -5.81 5.68
N PHE A 128 0.92 -5.26 6.89
CA PHE A 128 0.35 -3.97 7.22
C PHE A 128 1.40 -3.04 7.85
N TYR A 129 1.50 -1.82 7.33
CA TYR A 129 2.36 -0.76 7.85
C TYR A 129 1.56 0.49 8.14
N PHE A 130 1.94 1.17 9.22
CA PHE A 130 1.41 2.49 9.55
C PHE A 130 2.51 3.54 9.45
N LEU A 131 2.22 4.60 8.69
CA LEU A 131 3.12 5.74 8.52
C LEU A 131 2.47 7.03 9.04
N PRO A 132 3.20 7.88 9.76
CA PRO A 132 2.67 9.15 10.24
C PRO A 132 2.38 10.09 9.07
N GLY A 133 1.22 10.75 9.15
CA GLY A 133 0.77 11.69 8.14
C GLY A 133 1.05 13.14 8.51
N ARG A 134 0.39 14.04 7.77
CA ARG A 134 0.45 15.49 7.98
C ARG A 134 -0.95 16.06 8.05
N SER A 135 -1.16 17.05 8.92
CA SER A 135 -2.32 17.94 8.89
C SER A 135 -1.87 19.39 8.89
N SER A 136 -2.50 20.24 8.07
CA SER A 136 -2.21 21.68 8.03
C SER A 136 -3.46 22.46 8.43
N VAL A 137 -3.30 23.44 9.31
CA VAL A 137 -4.39 24.34 9.72
C VAL A 137 -4.58 25.45 8.69
N GLU A 138 -3.48 25.95 8.14
CA GLU A 138 -3.46 27.14 7.27
C GLU A 138 -4.18 26.94 5.92
N LYS A 139 -4.31 25.71 5.47
CA LYS A 139 -4.90 25.37 4.16
C LYS A 139 -6.38 25.01 4.23
N ARG A 140 -7.03 25.14 5.42
CA ARG A 140 -8.43 24.72 5.59
C ARG A 140 -9.40 25.76 5.10
N LYS A 141 -10.33 25.32 4.26
CA LYS A 141 -11.48 26.14 3.84
C LYS A 141 -12.57 26.12 4.93
N ALA A 142 -13.42 27.15 4.99
CA ALA A 142 -14.49 27.25 5.98
C ALA A 142 -15.39 26.00 6.05
N GLY A 143 -15.73 25.40 4.90
CA GLY A 143 -16.51 24.15 4.86
C GLY A 143 -15.80 22.92 5.41
N GLU A 144 -14.47 22.93 5.46
CA GLU A 144 -13.67 21.84 6.05
C GLU A 144 -13.64 21.94 7.57
N MET A 145 -13.77 23.14 8.14
CA MET A 145 -13.87 23.33 9.59
C MET A 145 -15.13 22.68 10.17
N VAL A 146 -16.28 22.81 9.49
CA VAL A 146 -17.54 22.17 9.92
C VAL A 146 -17.42 20.65 9.88
N LYS A 147 -16.75 20.10 8.85
CA LYS A 147 -16.50 18.66 8.75
C LYS A 147 -15.54 18.21 9.84
N LEU A 148 -14.53 19.01 10.16
CA LEU A 148 -13.58 18.73 11.22
C LEU A 148 -14.27 18.64 12.57
N ASP A 149 -15.15 19.61 12.92
CA ASP A 149 -15.89 19.61 14.19
C ASP A 149 -16.76 18.35 14.33
N ARG A 150 -17.37 17.88 13.24
CA ARG A 150 -18.12 16.63 13.22
C ARG A 150 -17.20 15.44 13.42
N CYS A 151 -16.09 15.38 12.68
CA CYS A 151 -15.09 14.34 12.80
C CYS A 151 -14.56 14.25 14.25
N MET A 152 -14.23 15.39 14.88
CA MET A 152 -13.75 15.46 16.25
C MET A 152 -14.72 14.85 17.27
N LYS A 153 -16.03 14.99 17.07
CA LYS A 153 -17.07 14.39 17.93
C LYS A 153 -17.16 12.89 17.81
N ASP A 154 -16.80 12.35 16.65
CA ASP A 154 -16.87 10.90 16.38
C ASP A 154 -15.55 10.16 16.66
N LEU A 155 -14.43 10.87 16.76
CA LEU A 155 -13.12 10.28 17.06
C LEU A 155 -13.11 9.36 18.29
N PRO A 156 -13.71 9.74 19.46
CA PRO A 156 -13.69 8.86 20.63
C PRO A 156 -14.43 7.54 20.43
N LYS A 157 -15.47 7.54 19.59
CA LYS A 157 -16.21 6.30 19.26
C LYS A 157 -15.39 5.38 18.36
N LEU A 158 -14.59 5.95 17.46
CA LEU A 158 -13.80 5.20 16.47
C LEU A 158 -12.50 4.66 17.08
N TYR A 159 -11.81 5.46 17.86
CA TYR A 159 -10.45 5.16 18.32
C TYR A 159 -10.32 4.93 19.82
N GLY A 160 -11.34 5.28 20.59
CA GLY A 160 -11.24 5.42 22.05
C GLY A 160 -10.75 6.81 22.45
N LYS A 161 -10.76 7.09 23.76
CA LYS A 161 -10.54 8.45 24.26
C LYS A 161 -9.11 8.95 24.05
N GLU A 162 -8.11 8.12 24.35
CA GLU A 162 -6.69 8.48 24.27
C GLU A 162 -6.25 8.78 22.83
N ASP A 163 -6.50 7.85 21.93
CA ASP A 163 -6.15 8.02 20.50
C ASP A 163 -6.92 9.20 19.89
N ALA A 164 -8.18 9.40 20.30
CA ALA A 164 -8.99 10.51 19.84
C ALA A 164 -8.42 11.88 20.27
N GLU A 165 -7.89 11.99 21.49
CA GLU A 165 -7.24 13.20 21.99
C GLU A 165 -5.99 13.53 21.18
N VAL A 166 -5.13 12.53 20.90
CA VAL A 166 -3.92 12.69 20.07
C VAL A 166 -4.27 13.14 18.66
N ILE A 167 -5.18 12.43 17.99
CA ILE A 167 -5.61 12.75 16.63
C ILE A 167 -6.27 14.14 16.60
N GLY A 168 -7.13 14.42 17.56
CA GLY A 168 -7.83 15.70 17.70
C GLY A 168 -6.86 16.86 17.87
N LEU A 169 -5.86 16.72 18.72
CA LEU A 169 -4.82 17.73 18.93
C LEU A 169 -4.02 17.99 17.64
N ARG A 170 -3.62 16.94 16.94
CA ARG A 170 -2.89 17.02 15.66
C ARG A 170 -3.73 17.67 14.56
N LEU A 171 -5.02 17.36 14.54
CA LEU A 171 -5.96 18.03 13.65
C LEU A 171 -6.11 19.51 14.03
N ALA A 172 -6.29 19.87 15.30
CA ALA A 172 -6.53 21.23 15.73
C ALA A 172 -5.32 22.17 15.55
N LYS A 173 -4.12 21.69 15.89
CA LYS A 173 -2.89 22.51 15.92
C LYS A 173 -2.05 22.38 14.65
N GLY A 174 -2.35 21.41 13.79
CA GLY A 174 -1.44 21.00 12.72
C GLY A 174 -0.41 20.00 13.22
N TYR A 175 0.09 19.19 12.31
CA TYR A 175 1.09 18.16 12.58
C TYR A 175 1.83 17.81 11.30
N ASP A 176 3.11 17.57 11.39
CA ASP A 176 3.92 16.98 10.33
C ASP A 176 4.77 15.87 10.91
N GLY A 177 4.36 14.64 10.68
CA GLY A 177 5.11 13.44 11.07
C GLY A 177 5.68 12.69 9.87
N VAL A 178 5.65 13.30 8.67
CA VAL A 178 6.15 12.65 7.46
C VAL A 178 7.65 12.42 7.55
N ASP A 179 8.03 11.16 7.46
CA ASP A 179 9.41 10.71 7.63
C ASP A 179 9.74 9.66 6.57
N ARG A 180 10.75 9.97 5.75
CA ARG A 180 11.19 9.10 4.65
C ARG A 180 11.79 7.79 5.14
N GLU A 181 12.46 7.77 6.28
CA GLU A 181 13.14 6.57 6.78
C GLU A 181 12.14 5.46 7.15
N LYS A 182 10.91 5.84 7.50
CA LYS A 182 9.85 4.90 7.89
C LYS A 182 9.34 4.00 6.76
N ILE A 183 9.70 4.27 5.50
CA ILE A 183 9.36 3.38 4.38
C ILE A 183 10.35 2.22 4.23
N GLN A 184 11.50 2.24 4.90
CA GLN A 184 12.55 1.24 4.71
C GLN A 184 12.06 -0.20 4.89
N PRO A 185 11.26 -0.55 5.94
CA PRO A 185 10.76 -1.91 6.10
C PRO A 185 9.89 -2.38 4.92
N ILE A 186 9.14 -1.47 4.28
CA ILE A 186 8.32 -1.78 3.10
C ILE A 186 9.21 -2.09 1.89
N ILE A 187 10.28 -1.32 1.73
CA ILE A 187 11.26 -1.52 0.65
C ILE A 187 11.95 -2.87 0.83
N ASP A 188 12.42 -3.16 2.05
CA ASP A 188 13.14 -4.40 2.38
C ASP A 188 12.26 -5.64 2.14
N GLU A 189 10.98 -5.57 2.52
CA GLU A 189 10.02 -6.66 2.29
C GLU A 189 9.85 -6.95 0.80
N ILE A 190 9.63 -5.94 -0.03
CA ILE A 190 9.48 -6.14 -1.48
C ILE A 190 10.77 -6.65 -2.12
N GLN A 191 11.92 -6.17 -1.69
CA GLN A 191 13.21 -6.66 -2.18
C GLN A 191 13.43 -8.13 -1.81
N ALA A 192 13.07 -8.53 -0.59
CA ALA A 192 13.14 -9.92 -0.16
C ALA A 192 12.20 -10.82 -0.97
N VAL A 193 10.95 -10.39 -1.20
CA VAL A 193 9.98 -11.13 -2.04
C VAL A 193 10.49 -11.27 -3.47
N ARG A 194 11.09 -10.24 -4.04
CA ARG A 194 11.69 -10.28 -5.37
C ARG A 194 12.85 -11.26 -5.44
N SER A 195 13.74 -11.23 -4.45
CA SER A 195 14.94 -12.09 -4.37
C SER A 195 14.57 -13.55 -4.24
N ASN A 196 13.60 -13.91 -3.39
CA ASN A 196 13.14 -15.28 -3.19
C ASN A 196 12.50 -15.89 -4.43
N ARG A 197 11.86 -15.08 -5.29
CA ARG A 197 11.29 -15.55 -6.56
C ARG A 197 12.32 -15.74 -7.67
N TYR A 198 13.52 -15.19 -7.50
CA TYR A 198 14.60 -15.23 -8.50
C TYR A 198 15.66 -16.31 -8.21
N GLN A 199 15.45 -17.18 -7.21
CA GLN A 199 16.29 -18.36 -7.05
C GLN A 199 15.90 -19.36 -8.16
N PRO A 200 16.77 -19.63 -9.15
CA PRO A 200 16.55 -20.72 -10.08
C PRO A 200 16.52 -22.00 -9.26
N GLU A 201 15.52 -22.86 -9.49
CA GLU A 201 15.56 -24.23 -8.99
C GLU A 201 16.84 -24.84 -9.50
N ILE A 202 17.84 -24.96 -8.62
CA ILE A 202 19.01 -25.76 -8.90
C ILE A 202 18.50 -27.19 -8.89
N SER A 203 18.13 -27.71 -10.06
CA SER A 203 17.86 -29.10 -10.25
C SER A 203 19.16 -29.83 -9.94
N GLU A 204 19.24 -30.43 -8.77
CA GLU A 204 20.24 -31.45 -8.45
C GLU A 204 20.01 -32.64 -9.37
N SER A 205 20.53 -32.57 -10.57
CA SER A 205 20.79 -33.75 -11.39
C SER A 205 22.10 -34.34 -10.90
N GLU A 206 22.09 -34.95 -9.73
CA GLU A 206 23.13 -35.89 -9.37
C GLU A 206 23.00 -37.10 -10.30
N GLY A 207 23.87 -37.11 -11.28
CA GLY A 207 24.10 -38.27 -12.10
C GLY A 207 24.58 -39.45 -11.23
N SER A 208 23.72 -40.41 -11.03
CA SER A 208 24.16 -41.74 -10.58
C SER A 208 25.02 -42.36 -11.68
N ALA A 209 26.31 -42.17 -11.56
CA ALA A 209 27.25 -43.02 -12.28
C ALA A 209 27.14 -44.43 -11.69
N SER A 210 26.47 -45.33 -12.39
CA SER A 210 26.55 -46.76 -12.16
C SER A 210 27.90 -47.23 -12.66
N ASP A 211 28.79 -47.47 -11.71
CA ASP A 211 30.03 -48.17 -11.95
C ASP A 211 29.70 -49.66 -12.18
N GLY A 212 29.79 -50.07 -13.43
CA GLY A 212 29.70 -51.47 -13.84
C GLY A 212 31.08 -52.06 -13.82
N SER A 213 31.40 -52.77 -12.75
CA SER A 213 32.56 -53.68 -12.76
C SER A 213 32.10 -55.04 -13.24
N ASP A 214 32.45 -55.38 -14.48
CA ASP A 214 32.61 -56.73 -14.97
C ASP A 214 33.76 -57.40 -14.21
N ASP A 215 33.49 -58.57 -13.67
CA ASP A 215 34.50 -59.57 -13.43
C ASP A 215 33.94 -61.00 -13.67
N LEU A 216 34.48 -61.65 -14.72
CA LEU A 216 34.72 -63.03 -14.98
C LEU A 216 33.67 -64.09 -14.58
#